data_108ee070b91a084da2ce639693872195
#
_entry.id   108ee070b91a084da2ce639693872195
#
_cell.length_a   1.000
_cell.length_b   1.000
_cell.length_c   1.000
_cell.angle_alpha   90.00
_cell.angle_beta   90.00
_cell.angle_gamma   90.00
#
_symmetry.space_group_name_H-M   'P 1'
#
loop_
_entity.id
_entity.type
_entity.pdbx_description
1 polymer ?
#
loop_
_entity_poly.entity_id
_entity_poly.type
_entity_poly.pdbx_seq_one_letter_code
_entity_poly.pdbx_strand_id
1 'polypeptide(L)'
;MIKLRDLLFEGHNDSDDTGGVLYYWNDKVLLCLGERSGKWNIPKGHIQIGEDPLDGSVREFTEETQIVLNGIPELVKIYDKDSGGKFYFHLLKGTQKFIPRIDHEHSDWGYFDVNDLPSPVDGWVEEIVGNA
;
A
#
# COMPACT_ATOMS: atom_id res chain seq x y z
N MET A 1 11.97 13.82 1.92
CA MET A 1 12.59 14.38 3.11
C MET A 1 12.08 13.63 4.34
N ILE A 2 12.98 13.21 5.22
CA ILE A 2 12.60 12.56 6.47
C ILE A 2 12.10 13.64 7.43
N LYS A 3 10.94 13.41 8.01
CA LYS A 3 10.39 14.33 9.01
C LYS A 3 11.13 14.16 10.32
N LEU A 4 11.28 15.24 11.09
CA LEU A 4 11.94 15.18 12.40
C LEU A 4 11.28 14.14 13.32
N ARG A 5 9.96 14.04 13.27
CA ARG A 5 9.20 13.04 14.03
C ARG A 5 9.65 11.62 13.71
N ASP A 6 9.88 11.30 12.44
CA ASP A 6 10.27 9.98 12.01
C ASP A 6 11.68 9.62 12.50
N LEU A 7 12.57 10.62 12.55
CA LEU A 7 13.90 10.43 13.10
C LEU A 7 13.88 10.15 14.60
N LEU A 8 13.00 10.83 15.34
CA LEU A 8 12.97 10.73 16.80
C LEU A 8 12.14 9.56 17.30
N PHE A 9 11.14 9.12 16.54
CA PHE A 9 10.13 8.17 16.99
C PHE A 9 10.00 6.96 16.07
N GLU A 10 10.93 6.76 15.15
CA GLU A 10 10.91 5.61 14.24
C GLU A 10 10.80 4.31 15.04
N GLY A 11 9.81 3.47 14.68
CA GLY A 11 9.54 2.22 15.37
C GLY A 11 8.77 2.35 16.68
N HIS A 12 8.72 3.55 17.27
CA HIS A 12 8.02 3.78 18.55
C HIS A 12 6.57 4.21 18.36
N ASN A 13 6.24 4.84 17.22
CA ASN A 13 4.89 5.29 16.90
C ASN A 13 4.09 4.29 16.08
N ASP A 14 4.72 3.24 15.59
CA ASP A 14 4.03 2.25 14.78
C ASP A 14 3.14 1.38 15.66
N SER A 15 1.91 1.16 15.20
CA SER A 15 1.02 0.16 15.76
C SER A 15 1.28 -1.18 15.09
N ASP A 16 0.56 -2.23 15.54
CA ASP A 16 0.58 -3.53 14.87
C ASP A 16 -0.32 -3.56 13.64
N ASP A 17 -1.05 -2.47 13.38
CA ASP A 17 -1.93 -2.38 12.23
C ASP A 17 -1.17 -1.93 10.98
N THR A 18 -1.58 -2.47 9.85
CA THR A 18 -1.05 -2.12 8.52
C THR A 18 -2.16 -1.54 7.69
N GLY A 19 -1.82 -0.58 6.84
CA GLY A 19 -2.77 -0.02 5.89
C GLY A 19 -2.14 0.13 4.51
N GLY A 20 -2.96 -0.03 3.48
CA GLY A 20 -2.51 0.11 2.11
C GLY A 20 -3.61 0.59 1.19
N VAL A 21 -3.19 1.06 0.02
CA VAL A 21 -4.09 1.53 -1.03
C VAL A 21 -3.86 0.72 -2.30
N LEU A 22 -4.94 0.12 -2.79
CA LEU A 22 -4.98 -0.52 -4.09
C LEU A 22 -5.45 0.53 -5.10
N TYR A 23 -4.53 0.98 -5.95
CA TYR A 23 -4.84 2.00 -6.93
C TYR A 23 -5.13 1.34 -8.29
N TYR A 24 -6.33 1.56 -8.79
CA TYR A 24 -6.75 1.10 -10.12
C TYR A 24 -6.65 2.22 -11.14
N TRP A 25 -6.08 1.89 -12.28
CA TRP A 25 -6.14 2.71 -13.47
C TRP A 25 -6.42 1.80 -14.66
N ASN A 26 -7.54 2.04 -15.34
CA ASN A 26 -7.89 1.34 -16.59
C ASN A 26 -7.84 -0.20 -16.44
N ASP A 27 -8.48 -0.71 -15.40
CA ASP A 27 -8.53 -2.14 -15.04
C ASP A 27 -7.17 -2.76 -14.70
N LYS A 28 -6.17 -1.93 -14.42
CA LYS A 28 -4.86 -2.35 -13.97
C LYS A 28 -4.63 -1.86 -12.54
N VAL A 29 -3.84 -2.60 -11.80
CA VAL A 29 -3.50 -2.26 -10.42
C VAL A 29 -2.02 -1.93 -10.30
N LEU A 30 -1.71 -0.91 -9.52
CA LEU A 30 -0.33 -0.53 -9.22
C LEU A 30 0.22 -1.44 -8.13
N LEU A 31 1.27 -2.16 -8.45
CA LEU A 31 1.99 -3.02 -7.51
C LEU A 31 3.47 -2.65 -7.49
N CYS A 32 4.10 -2.87 -6.35
CA CYS A 32 5.53 -2.68 -6.15
C CYS A 32 6.17 -4.01 -5.75
N LEU A 33 7.38 -4.26 -6.27
CA LEU A 33 8.14 -5.45 -5.92
C LEU A 33 8.99 -5.17 -4.69
N GLY A 34 8.74 -5.90 -3.60
CA GLY A 34 9.51 -5.77 -2.38
C GLY A 34 10.96 -6.21 -2.56
N GLU A 35 11.89 -5.38 -2.14
CA GLU A 35 13.32 -5.68 -2.26
C GLU A 35 13.71 -6.93 -1.46
N ARG A 36 13.19 -7.05 -0.25
CA ARG A 36 13.50 -8.20 0.62
C ARG A 36 12.63 -9.40 0.38
N SER A 37 11.32 -9.18 0.22
CA SER A 37 10.36 -10.29 0.08
C SER A 37 10.43 -10.96 -1.27
N GLY A 38 10.82 -10.22 -2.32
CA GLY A 38 10.76 -10.70 -3.69
C GLY A 38 9.34 -10.90 -4.19
N LYS A 39 8.36 -10.32 -3.51
CA LYS A 39 6.93 -10.44 -3.86
C LYS A 39 6.35 -9.10 -4.25
N TRP A 40 5.41 -9.15 -5.18
CA TRP A 40 4.63 -7.99 -5.58
C TRP A 40 3.50 -7.75 -4.57
N ASN A 41 3.32 -6.49 -4.19
CA ASN A 41 2.29 -6.08 -3.25
C ASN A 41 1.84 -4.65 -3.52
N ILE A 42 0.73 -4.26 -2.91
CA ILE A 42 0.30 -2.87 -2.92
C ILE A 42 1.24 -2.03 -2.04
N PRO A 43 1.36 -0.73 -2.32
CA PRO A 43 2.04 0.18 -1.39
C PRO A 43 1.32 0.18 -0.04
N LYS A 44 2.06 -0.11 1.03
CA LYS A 44 1.49 -0.29 2.37
C LYS A 44 2.55 -0.10 3.44
N GLY A 45 2.10 0.07 4.66
CA GLY A 45 3.00 0.14 5.80
C GLY A 45 2.23 0.25 7.12
N HIS A 46 2.97 0.40 8.19
CA HIS A 46 2.39 0.46 9.52
C HIS A 46 1.60 1.76 9.72
N ILE A 47 0.40 1.60 10.28
CA ILE A 47 -0.40 2.71 10.78
C ILE A 47 0.19 3.12 12.11
N GLN A 48 0.33 4.41 12.35
CA GLN A 48 0.88 4.93 13.59
C GLN A 48 -0.18 4.88 14.70
N ILE A 49 0.28 4.78 15.93
CA ILE A 49 -0.60 4.82 17.10
C ILE A 49 -1.39 6.14 17.10
N GLY A 50 -2.72 6.04 17.16
CA GLY A 50 -3.60 7.21 17.15
C GLY A 50 -3.90 7.78 15.77
N GLU A 51 -3.29 7.22 14.72
CA GLU A 51 -3.56 7.63 13.34
C GLU A 51 -4.79 6.91 12.79
N ASP A 52 -5.65 7.64 12.07
CA ASP A 52 -6.77 7.05 11.36
C ASP A 52 -6.26 6.08 10.28
N PRO A 53 -6.85 4.87 10.13
CA PRO A 53 -6.37 3.90 9.14
C PRO A 53 -6.35 4.42 7.70
N LEU A 54 -7.31 5.24 7.29
CA LEU A 54 -7.30 5.85 5.97
C LEU A 54 -6.11 6.80 5.80
N ASP A 55 -5.89 7.66 6.79
CA ASP A 55 -4.78 8.61 6.74
C ASP A 55 -3.44 7.89 6.71
N GLY A 56 -3.29 6.84 7.51
CA GLY A 56 -2.08 6.02 7.53
C GLY A 56 -1.84 5.31 6.21
N SER A 57 -2.89 4.75 5.62
CA SER A 57 -2.79 4.07 4.32
C SER A 57 -2.39 5.03 3.20
N VAL A 58 -2.98 6.22 3.16
CA VAL A 58 -2.63 7.25 2.17
C VAL A 58 -1.20 7.75 2.39
N ARG A 59 -0.82 7.97 3.64
CA ARG A 59 0.54 8.39 3.98
C ARG A 59 1.57 7.36 3.51
N GLU A 60 1.37 6.09 3.80
CA GLU A 60 2.28 5.02 3.37
C GLU A 60 2.34 4.92 1.84
N PHE A 61 1.20 5.02 1.17
CA PHE A 61 1.16 5.03 -0.30
C PHE A 61 2.02 6.16 -0.86
N THR A 62 1.86 7.37 -0.32
CA THR A 62 2.62 8.54 -0.77
C THR A 62 4.10 8.42 -0.45
N GLU A 63 4.45 7.91 0.73
CA GLU A 63 5.86 7.70 1.09
C GLU A 63 6.56 6.71 0.17
N GLU A 64 5.87 5.62 -0.20
CA GLU A 64 6.48 4.56 -1.01
C GLU A 64 6.49 4.86 -2.51
N THR A 65 5.56 5.66 -3.00
CA THR A 65 5.43 5.93 -4.44
C THR A 65 5.70 7.38 -4.83
N GLN A 66 5.66 8.30 -3.89
CA GLN A 66 5.70 9.75 -4.09
C GLN A 66 4.54 10.26 -4.96
N ILE A 67 3.46 9.50 -5.03
CA ILE A 67 2.23 9.92 -5.68
C ILE A 67 1.32 10.58 -4.65
N VAL A 68 0.82 11.76 -4.99
CA VAL A 68 -0.23 12.43 -4.22
C VAL A 68 -1.56 12.08 -4.87
N LEU A 69 -2.37 11.29 -4.18
CA LEU A 69 -3.68 10.88 -4.68
C LEU A 69 -4.62 12.08 -4.76
N ASN A 70 -5.38 12.15 -5.86
CA ASN A 70 -6.36 13.21 -6.07
C ASN A 70 -7.80 12.74 -5.86
N GLY A 71 -7.97 11.75 -5.00
CA GLY A 71 -9.24 11.21 -4.57
C GLY A 71 -9.10 10.59 -3.19
N ILE A 72 -10.22 10.22 -2.59
CA ILE A 72 -10.25 9.60 -1.27
C ILE A 72 -10.46 8.10 -1.43
N PRO A 73 -9.46 7.26 -1.05
CA PRO A 73 -9.64 5.81 -1.09
C PRO A 73 -10.76 5.36 -0.16
N GLU A 74 -11.44 4.30 -0.57
CA GLU A 74 -12.55 3.70 0.18
C GLU A 74 -12.09 2.41 0.83
N LEU A 75 -12.42 2.21 2.12
CA LEU A 75 -12.12 0.97 2.80
C LEU A 75 -12.97 -0.17 2.20
N VAL A 76 -12.32 -1.23 1.74
CA VAL A 76 -13.00 -2.39 1.13
C VAL A 76 -12.91 -3.64 1.99
N LYS A 77 -11.85 -3.80 2.77
CA LYS A 77 -11.68 -5.00 3.59
C LYS A 77 -10.73 -4.74 4.77
N ILE A 78 -11.02 -5.41 5.86
CA ILE A 78 -10.13 -5.46 7.04
C ILE A 78 -9.82 -6.95 7.29
N TYR A 79 -8.54 -7.28 7.34
CA TYR A 79 -8.07 -8.63 7.66
C TYR A 79 -7.40 -8.64 9.02
N ASP A 80 -7.56 -9.74 9.75
CA ASP A 80 -6.74 -10.01 10.93
C ASP A 80 -5.42 -10.63 10.49
N LYS A 81 -4.31 -10.09 11.00
CA LYS A 81 -2.98 -10.63 10.72
C LYS A 81 -2.63 -11.74 11.73
N ASP A 82 -1.91 -12.76 11.27
CA ASP A 82 -1.44 -13.84 12.15
C ASP A 82 -0.52 -13.32 13.25
N SER A 83 0.25 -12.28 12.95
CA SER A 83 1.17 -11.64 13.89
C SER A 83 0.48 -10.75 14.93
N GLY A 84 -0.84 -10.59 14.84
CA GLY A 84 -1.60 -9.60 15.59
C GLY A 84 -1.83 -8.32 14.80
N GLY A 85 -2.83 -7.56 15.20
CA GLY A 85 -3.21 -6.35 14.49
C GLY A 85 -4.06 -6.63 13.25
N LYS A 86 -4.36 -5.56 12.54
CA LYS A 86 -5.27 -5.61 11.39
C LYS A 86 -4.60 -5.05 10.15
N PHE A 87 -5.07 -5.51 8.99
CA PHE A 87 -4.65 -4.97 7.69
C PHE A 87 -5.87 -4.30 7.05
N TYR A 88 -5.76 -2.98 6.85
CA TYR A 88 -6.82 -2.16 6.26
C TYR A 88 -6.52 -1.96 4.78
N PHE A 89 -7.35 -2.52 3.91
CA PHE A 89 -7.24 -2.35 2.46
C PHE A 89 -8.21 -1.29 1.98
N HIS A 90 -7.66 -0.27 1.32
CA HIS A 90 -8.42 0.80 0.70
C HIS A 90 -8.29 0.72 -0.82
N LEU A 91 -9.34 1.12 -1.53
CA LEU A 91 -9.41 1.10 -2.97
C LEU A 91 -9.63 2.51 -3.51
N LEU A 92 -8.88 2.88 -4.52
CA LEU A 92 -9.15 4.09 -5.30
C LEU A 92 -9.05 3.76 -6.78
N LYS A 93 -10.16 3.99 -7.51
CA LYS A 93 -10.19 3.89 -8.96
C LYS A 93 -9.97 5.28 -9.52
N GLY A 94 -8.80 5.51 -10.11
CA GLY A 94 -8.41 6.79 -10.66
C GLY A 94 -8.48 6.83 -12.17
N THR A 95 -8.40 8.04 -12.71
CA THR A 95 -8.41 8.29 -14.16
C THR A 95 -7.00 8.58 -14.69
N GLN A 96 -6.03 8.70 -13.81
CA GLN A 96 -4.66 9.07 -14.15
C GLN A 96 -3.71 7.90 -13.92
N LYS A 97 -2.82 7.66 -14.90
CA LYS A 97 -1.72 6.74 -14.72
C LYS A 97 -0.55 7.48 -14.11
N PHE A 98 -0.41 7.40 -12.80
CA PHE A 98 0.73 7.98 -12.10
C PHE A 98 1.99 7.18 -12.39
N ILE A 99 3.13 7.89 -12.44
CA ILE A 99 4.44 7.25 -12.52
C ILE A 99 5.08 7.35 -11.14
N PRO A 100 5.19 6.23 -10.42
CA PRO A 100 5.74 6.27 -9.06
C PRO A 100 7.26 6.47 -9.07
N ARG A 101 7.75 7.03 -7.97
CA ARG A 101 9.17 7.04 -7.63
C ARG A 101 9.29 6.17 -6.38
N ILE A 102 9.66 4.91 -6.59
CA ILE A 102 9.72 3.93 -5.51
C ILE A 102 10.89 4.22 -4.57
N ASP A 103 10.69 3.83 -3.31
CA ASP A 103 11.69 3.97 -2.27
C ASP A 103 12.69 2.80 -2.27
N HIS A 104 13.61 2.80 -1.30
CA HIS A 104 14.64 1.77 -1.17
C HIS A 104 14.10 0.40 -0.74
N GLU A 105 12.86 0.33 -0.27
CA GLU A 105 12.23 -0.93 0.13
C GLU A 105 11.70 -1.72 -1.07
N HIS A 106 11.66 -1.09 -2.24
CA HIS A 106 11.15 -1.69 -3.47
C HIS A 106 12.18 -1.64 -4.58
N SER A 107 12.19 -2.65 -5.43
CA SER A 107 13.12 -2.77 -6.56
C SER A 107 12.47 -2.55 -7.91
N ASP A 108 11.15 -2.59 -7.99
CA ASP A 108 10.41 -2.42 -9.25
C ASP A 108 8.96 -2.06 -8.96
N TRP A 109 8.25 -1.62 -9.99
CA TRP A 109 6.83 -1.32 -9.94
C TRP A 109 6.19 -1.55 -11.31
N GLY A 110 4.88 -1.68 -11.33
CA GLY A 110 4.14 -1.78 -12.59
C GLY A 110 2.64 -1.70 -12.37
N TYR A 111 1.94 -1.48 -13.48
CA TYR A 111 0.49 -1.61 -13.55
C TYR A 111 0.16 -2.94 -14.20
N PHE A 112 -0.55 -3.79 -13.47
CA PHE A 112 -0.84 -5.15 -13.92
C PHE A 112 -2.33 -5.34 -14.13
N ASP A 113 -2.68 -6.03 -15.21
CA ASP A 113 -4.06 -6.42 -15.46
C ASP A 113 -4.56 -7.28 -14.30
N VAL A 114 -5.80 -7.03 -13.88
CA VAL A 114 -6.38 -7.75 -12.73
C VAL A 114 -6.53 -9.25 -13.02
N ASN A 115 -6.56 -9.64 -14.28
CA ASN A 115 -6.63 -11.03 -14.70
C ASN A 115 -5.27 -11.65 -15.03
N ASP A 116 -4.19 -10.89 -14.89
CA ASP A 116 -2.83 -11.34 -15.21
C ASP A 116 -1.83 -10.70 -14.24
N LEU A 117 -1.96 -11.07 -12.97
CA LEU A 117 -1.08 -10.54 -11.91
C LEU A 117 0.33 -11.13 -12.05
N PRO A 118 1.36 -10.38 -11.62
CA PRO A 118 2.73 -10.88 -11.64
C PRO A 118 2.93 -11.99 -10.61
N SER A 119 4.04 -12.71 -10.73
CA SER A 119 4.39 -13.78 -9.79
C SER A 119 5.86 -13.62 -9.36
N PRO A 120 6.18 -13.84 -8.08
CA PRO A 120 5.23 -14.13 -7.00
C PRO A 120 4.51 -12.87 -6.53
N VAL A 121 3.27 -13.05 -6.13
CA VAL A 121 2.45 -11.98 -5.56
C VAL A 121 2.07 -12.36 -4.14
N ASP A 122 1.98 -11.37 -3.26
CA ASP A 122 1.50 -11.59 -1.90
C ASP A 122 0.06 -12.07 -1.93
N GLY A 123 -0.27 -13.08 -1.12
CA GLY A 123 -1.61 -13.69 -1.13
C GLY A 123 -2.76 -12.74 -0.85
N TRP A 124 -2.52 -11.69 -0.08
CA TRP A 124 -3.52 -10.65 0.17
C TRP A 124 -3.96 -9.97 -1.13
N VAL A 125 -3.00 -9.76 -2.05
CA VAL A 125 -3.28 -9.07 -3.31
C VAL A 125 -4.25 -9.87 -4.18
N GLU A 126 -4.05 -11.17 -4.31
CA GLU A 126 -4.94 -12.03 -5.09
C GLU A 126 -6.37 -11.94 -4.55
N GLU A 127 -6.51 -12.02 -3.24
CA GLU A 127 -7.83 -11.98 -2.60
C GLU A 127 -8.50 -10.63 -2.77
N ILE A 128 -7.78 -9.53 -2.49
CA ILE A 128 -8.36 -8.18 -2.54
C ILE A 128 -8.71 -7.76 -3.97
N VAL A 129 -7.88 -8.12 -4.95
CA VAL A 129 -8.16 -7.85 -6.37
C VAL A 129 -9.39 -8.62 -6.84
N GLY A 130 -9.53 -9.86 -6.39
CA GLY A 130 -10.69 -10.70 -6.72
C GLY A 130 -12.00 -10.19 -6.15
N ASN A 131 -11.95 -9.37 -5.09
CA ASN A 131 -13.12 -8.83 -4.39
C ASN A 131 -13.40 -7.35 -4.66
N ALA A 132 -12.54 -6.72 -5.41
CA ALA A 132 -12.63 -5.28 -5.67
C ALA A 132 -13.56 -4.92 -6.84
#